data_a81f14ec17864ede8d49e520e4f3d132
#
_entry.id   a81f14ec17864ede8d49e520e4f3d132
#
_cell.length_a   1.000
_cell.length_b   1.000
_cell.length_c   1.000
_cell.angle_alpha   90.00
_cell.angle_beta   90.00
_cell.angle_gamma   90.00
#
_symmetry.space_group_name_H-M   'P 1'
#
loop_
_entity.id
_entity.type
_entity.pdbx_description
1 polymer ?
#
loop_
_entity_poly.entity_id
_entity_poly.type
_entity_poly.pdbx_seq_one_letter_code
_entity_poly.pdbx_strand_id
1 'polypeptide(L)'
;MNKLKRIPVIIYYMIGLLLSVPFVDLFVSFQEYLTREPGDVSWAPTLASYTMIYLMCVWIMLTVFGFFHLIFINWRNRKRDGKKEDQEGHWVMWLLLGVIPLVLFILCLPLTLGNYVAADERGFMHDPYWGWDRVLYPWEESRIQFDYDYYSEEDDDEGRELEVEPQYIIRHGEKTYDLWEAIVDADATEHPTQFEIIRAVDSLARKNQVPFQVKHVLGVEHESAMKQDDDFSPEQIRFLMERFGSEYGE
;
A
#
# COMPACT_ATOMS: atom_id res chain seq x y z
N MET A 1 -10.15 -19.24 35.01
CA MET A 1 -8.84 -18.70 34.56
C MET A 1 -8.81 -17.21 34.86
N ASN A 2 -7.95 -16.75 35.79
CA ASN A 2 -7.99 -15.39 36.30
C ASN A 2 -7.74 -14.35 35.19
N LYS A 3 -8.61 -13.34 35.10
CA LYS A 3 -8.53 -12.21 34.11
C LYS A 3 -7.16 -11.53 34.11
N LEU A 4 -6.50 -11.40 35.28
CA LEU A 4 -5.16 -10.81 35.42
C LEU A 4 -4.01 -11.58 34.70
N LYS A 5 -4.20 -12.87 34.38
CA LYS A 5 -3.17 -13.66 33.69
C LYS A 5 -3.23 -13.50 32.15
N ARG A 6 -4.29 -12.90 31.62
CA ARG A 6 -4.46 -12.66 30.17
C ARG A 6 -3.83 -11.34 29.70
N ILE A 7 -3.75 -10.35 30.58
CA ILE A 7 -3.20 -9.00 30.27
C ILE A 7 -1.80 -9.06 29.66
N PRO A 8 -0.81 -9.76 30.28
CA PRO A 8 0.53 -9.81 29.71
C PRO A 8 0.60 -10.51 28.35
N VAL A 9 -0.29 -11.44 28.07
CA VAL A 9 -0.38 -12.12 26.76
C VAL A 9 -0.87 -11.16 25.68
N ILE A 10 -1.90 -10.37 25.98
CA ILE A 10 -2.44 -9.35 25.05
C ILE A 10 -1.37 -8.30 24.75
N ILE A 11 -0.70 -7.77 25.77
CA ILE A 11 0.37 -6.78 25.60
C ILE A 11 1.49 -7.35 24.71
N TYR A 12 1.84 -8.60 24.88
CA TYR A 12 2.87 -9.28 24.11
C TYR A 12 2.53 -9.33 22.61
N TYR A 13 1.28 -9.70 22.26
CA TYR A 13 0.84 -9.69 20.86
C TYR A 13 0.67 -8.28 20.29
N MET A 14 0.26 -7.30 21.11
CA MET A 14 0.22 -5.88 20.69
C MET A 14 1.62 -5.36 20.33
N ILE A 15 2.66 -5.73 21.10
CA ILE A 15 4.05 -5.39 20.77
C ILE A 15 4.45 -6.03 19.45
N GLY A 16 4.05 -7.29 19.19
CA GLY A 16 4.29 -7.96 17.91
C GLY A 16 3.67 -7.23 16.72
N LEU A 17 2.42 -6.76 16.88
CA LEU A 17 1.74 -5.96 15.88
C LEU A 17 2.44 -4.62 15.62
N LEU A 18 2.83 -3.90 16.67
CA LEU A 18 3.56 -2.63 16.53
C LEU A 18 4.92 -2.82 15.83
N LEU A 19 5.60 -3.93 16.11
CA LEU A 19 6.87 -4.26 15.47
C LEU A 19 6.70 -4.68 13.99
N SER A 20 5.50 -5.00 13.52
CA SER A 20 5.29 -5.33 12.11
C SER A 20 5.45 -4.10 11.19
N VAL A 21 5.14 -2.90 11.66
CA VAL A 21 5.21 -1.66 10.88
C VAL A 21 6.61 -1.43 10.28
N PRO A 22 7.71 -1.36 11.05
CA PRO A 22 9.04 -1.14 10.47
C PRO A 22 9.49 -2.28 9.54
N PHE A 23 8.90 -3.48 9.67
CA PHE A 23 9.18 -4.58 8.74
C PHE A 23 8.47 -4.40 7.40
N VAL A 24 7.32 -3.74 7.36
CA VAL A 24 6.65 -3.37 6.10
C VAL A 24 7.55 -2.44 5.30
N ASP A 25 8.07 -1.37 5.91
CA ASP A 25 8.95 -0.42 5.25
C ASP A 25 10.24 -1.09 4.73
N LEU A 26 10.84 -1.95 5.56
CA LEU A 26 12.02 -2.73 5.15
C LEU A 26 11.69 -3.63 3.94
N PHE A 27 10.51 -4.23 3.90
CA PHE A 27 10.12 -5.13 2.81
C PHE A 27 9.79 -4.37 1.54
N VAL A 28 9.13 -3.21 1.64
CA VAL A 28 8.89 -2.31 0.51
C VAL A 28 10.20 -1.79 -0.06
N SER A 29 11.16 -1.36 0.79
CA SER A 29 12.50 -0.97 0.37
C SER A 29 13.25 -2.11 -0.34
N PHE A 30 13.09 -3.34 0.13
CA PHE A 30 13.66 -4.53 -0.51
C PHE A 30 13.00 -4.81 -1.86
N GLN A 31 11.68 -4.67 -1.97
CA GLN A 31 10.95 -4.78 -3.23
C GLN A 31 11.45 -3.73 -4.23
N GLU A 32 11.56 -2.46 -3.82
CA GLU A 32 12.10 -1.37 -4.64
C GLU A 32 13.51 -1.71 -5.13
N TYR A 33 14.40 -2.15 -4.24
CA TYR A 33 15.77 -2.53 -4.59
C TYR A 33 15.83 -3.64 -5.65
N LEU A 34 14.91 -4.61 -5.61
CA LEU A 34 14.87 -5.73 -6.56
C LEU A 34 14.23 -5.36 -7.90
N THR A 35 13.27 -4.46 -7.90
CA THR A 35 12.38 -4.23 -9.06
C THR A 35 12.59 -2.91 -9.76
N ARG A 36 13.15 -1.89 -9.06
CA ARG A 36 13.45 -0.59 -9.66
C ARG A 36 14.63 -0.69 -10.61
N GLU A 37 14.42 -0.27 -11.85
CA GLU A 37 15.45 -0.22 -12.86
C GLU A 37 16.19 1.13 -12.87
N PRO A 38 17.48 1.15 -13.30
CA PRO A 38 18.17 2.40 -13.56
C PRO A 38 17.44 3.19 -14.65
N GLY A 39 16.90 4.35 -14.31
CA GLY A 39 16.13 5.18 -15.23
C GLY A 39 14.68 5.36 -14.81
N ASP A 40 14.15 4.57 -13.88
CA ASP A 40 12.83 4.80 -13.29
C ASP A 40 12.85 6.14 -12.53
N VAL A 41 12.06 7.09 -13.01
CA VAL A 41 11.87 8.40 -12.36
C VAL A 41 10.94 8.26 -11.17
N SER A 42 9.90 7.41 -11.30
CA SER A 42 9.00 7.05 -10.20
C SER A 42 8.85 5.53 -10.09
N TRP A 43 8.64 5.07 -8.87
CA TRP A 43 8.37 3.68 -8.55
C TRP A 43 7.50 3.64 -7.28
N ALA A 44 6.48 2.77 -7.27
CA ALA A 44 5.68 2.51 -6.08
C ALA A 44 5.11 1.09 -6.08
N PRO A 45 4.95 0.47 -4.89
CA PRO A 45 4.13 -0.72 -4.77
C PRO A 45 2.66 -0.36 -5.03
N THR A 46 1.91 -1.28 -5.63
CA THR A 46 0.46 -1.09 -5.71
C THR A 46 -0.18 -1.31 -4.34
N LEU A 47 -1.38 -0.76 -4.14
CA LEU A 47 -2.19 -0.97 -2.92
C LEU A 47 -2.30 -2.46 -2.59
N ALA A 48 -2.52 -3.29 -3.59
CA ALA A 48 -2.65 -4.72 -3.40
C ALA A 48 -1.32 -5.36 -2.93
N SER A 49 -0.17 -4.96 -3.50
CA SER A 49 1.15 -5.42 -3.06
C SER A 49 1.44 -4.98 -1.63
N TYR A 50 1.22 -3.72 -1.32
CA TYR A 50 1.43 -3.16 0.01
C TYR A 50 0.58 -3.88 1.07
N THR A 51 -0.72 -4.09 0.79
CA THR A 51 -1.63 -4.82 1.68
C THR A 51 -1.15 -6.25 1.92
N MET A 52 -0.69 -6.94 0.89
CA MET A 52 -0.14 -8.30 1.02
C MET A 52 1.14 -8.32 1.85
N ILE A 53 2.05 -7.37 1.63
CA ILE A 53 3.28 -7.21 2.43
C ILE A 53 2.91 -6.99 3.90
N TYR A 54 1.98 -6.08 4.16
CA TYR A 54 1.51 -5.79 5.51
C TYR A 54 0.95 -7.04 6.21
N LEU A 55 0.03 -7.75 5.56
CA LEU A 55 -0.56 -8.98 6.10
C LEU A 55 0.51 -10.06 6.36
N MET A 56 1.49 -10.19 5.45
CA MET A 56 2.60 -11.12 5.62
C MET A 56 3.48 -10.73 6.83
N CYS A 57 3.84 -9.46 6.98
CA CYS A 57 4.63 -8.99 8.12
C CYS A 57 3.91 -9.21 9.44
N VAL A 58 2.62 -8.87 9.51
CA VAL A 58 1.78 -9.13 10.69
C VAL A 58 1.77 -10.62 11.02
N TRP A 59 1.56 -11.47 10.02
CA TRP A 59 1.51 -12.91 10.25
C TRP A 59 2.85 -13.49 10.70
N ILE A 60 3.97 -13.06 10.10
CA ILE A 60 5.31 -13.46 10.54
C ILE A 60 5.53 -13.07 12.00
N MET A 61 5.19 -11.83 12.35
CA MET A 61 5.35 -11.35 13.73
C MET A 61 4.49 -12.16 14.71
N LEU A 62 3.23 -12.40 14.41
CA LEU A 62 2.36 -13.22 15.25
C LEU A 62 2.90 -14.64 15.40
N THR A 63 3.46 -15.22 14.34
CA THR A 63 4.08 -16.56 14.35
C THR A 63 5.33 -16.57 15.24
N VAL A 64 6.23 -15.61 15.07
CA VAL A 64 7.46 -15.48 15.88
C VAL A 64 7.12 -15.29 17.35
N PHE A 65 6.20 -14.38 17.65
CA PHE A 65 5.77 -14.14 19.03
C PHE A 65 5.01 -15.34 19.63
N GLY A 66 4.15 -15.99 18.84
CA GLY A 66 3.48 -17.23 19.25
C GLY A 66 4.48 -18.32 19.62
N PHE A 67 5.52 -18.48 18.80
CA PHE A 67 6.59 -19.44 19.02
C PHE A 67 7.37 -19.17 20.32
N PHE A 68 7.81 -17.92 20.55
CA PHE A 68 8.47 -17.55 21.78
C PHE A 68 7.58 -17.72 23.01
N HIS A 69 6.28 -17.41 22.88
CA HIS A 69 5.30 -17.62 23.95
C HIS A 69 5.20 -19.10 24.33
N LEU A 70 5.19 -20.01 23.36
CA LEU A 70 5.16 -21.45 23.59
C LEU A 70 6.42 -21.95 24.27
N ILE A 71 7.59 -21.50 23.80
CA ILE A 71 8.87 -21.84 24.46
C ILE A 71 8.86 -21.39 25.92
N PHE A 72 8.38 -20.17 26.18
CA PHE A 72 8.31 -19.63 27.53
C PHE A 72 7.36 -20.41 28.43
N ILE A 73 6.16 -20.78 27.92
CA ILE A 73 5.21 -21.62 28.68
C ILE A 73 5.83 -22.97 29.00
N ASN A 74 6.43 -23.63 28.02
CA ASN A 74 7.05 -24.94 28.20
C ASN A 74 8.22 -24.90 29.20
N TRP A 75 9.06 -23.85 29.10
CA TRP A 75 10.14 -23.66 30.07
C TRP A 75 9.62 -23.47 31.50
N ARG A 76 8.55 -22.66 31.66
CA ARG A 76 7.91 -22.41 32.95
C ARG A 76 7.26 -23.67 33.55
N ASN A 77 6.55 -24.45 32.68
CA ASN A 77 5.91 -25.69 33.13
C ASN A 77 6.94 -26.77 33.55
N ARG A 78 8.03 -26.89 32.77
CA ARG A 78 9.16 -27.79 33.15
C ARG A 78 9.75 -27.47 34.53
N LYS A 79 9.89 -26.17 34.85
CA LYS A 79 10.38 -25.73 36.18
C LYS A 79 9.40 -26.05 37.31
N ARG A 80 8.07 -26.07 37.01
CA ARG A 80 7.05 -26.22 38.04
C ARG A 80 6.72 -27.67 38.37
N ASP A 81 6.58 -28.51 37.36
CA ASP A 81 5.95 -29.82 37.50
C ASP A 81 6.95 -31.00 37.35
N GLY A 82 8.18 -30.77 36.97
CA GLY A 82 9.22 -31.81 36.81
C GLY A 82 8.90 -32.92 35.82
N LYS A 83 7.73 -32.86 35.15
CA LYS A 83 7.24 -33.86 34.23
C LYS A 83 7.70 -33.56 32.80
N LYS A 84 8.19 -34.56 32.11
CA LYS A 84 8.32 -34.55 30.64
C LYS A 84 6.90 -34.56 30.10
N GLU A 85 6.43 -33.41 29.59
CA GLU A 85 5.16 -33.33 28.87
C GLU A 85 5.29 -34.11 27.56
N ASP A 86 4.20 -34.78 27.15
CA ASP A 86 4.16 -35.61 25.96
C ASP A 86 4.60 -34.81 24.73
N GLN A 87 5.64 -35.28 24.08
CA GLN A 87 6.25 -34.69 22.89
C GLN A 87 5.31 -34.70 21.67
N GLU A 88 4.24 -35.49 21.73
CA GLU A 88 3.34 -35.71 20.58
C GLU A 88 2.52 -34.50 20.14
N GLY A 89 2.18 -33.57 21.01
CA GLY A 89 1.46 -32.34 20.65
C GLY A 89 2.35 -31.23 20.08
N HIS A 90 3.67 -31.29 20.33
CA HIS A 90 4.56 -30.21 19.93
C HIS A 90 4.82 -30.16 18.42
N TRP A 91 4.89 -31.31 17.74
CA TRP A 91 5.14 -31.34 16.30
C TRP A 91 3.99 -30.71 15.48
N VAL A 92 2.73 -30.91 15.92
CA VAL A 92 1.57 -30.30 15.27
C VAL A 92 1.64 -28.78 15.37
N MET A 93 2.03 -28.26 16.54
CA MET A 93 2.20 -26.82 16.75
C MET A 93 3.36 -26.24 15.93
N TRP A 94 4.48 -26.98 15.81
CA TRP A 94 5.59 -26.62 14.93
C TRP A 94 5.16 -26.56 13.46
N LEU A 95 4.32 -27.50 13.04
CA LEU A 95 3.80 -27.54 11.68
C LEU A 95 2.85 -26.39 11.42
N LEU A 96 1.92 -26.10 12.33
CA LEU A 96 0.93 -25.03 12.20
C LEU A 96 1.53 -23.61 12.32
N LEU A 97 2.47 -23.40 13.24
CA LEU A 97 3.04 -22.08 13.52
C LEU A 97 4.37 -21.81 12.81
N GLY A 98 5.03 -22.82 12.31
CA GLY A 98 6.32 -22.68 11.64
C GLY A 98 6.26 -23.03 10.14
N VAL A 99 5.95 -24.27 9.81
CA VAL A 99 6.06 -24.77 8.44
C VAL A 99 4.99 -24.18 7.52
N ILE A 100 3.72 -24.20 7.94
CA ILE A 100 2.62 -23.70 7.09
C ILE A 100 2.78 -22.20 6.79
N PRO A 101 3.03 -21.31 7.76
CA PRO A 101 3.28 -19.90 7.47
C PRO A 101 4.49 -19.68 6.56
N LEU A 102 5.57 -20.43 6.76
CA LEU A 102 6.77 -20.33 5.91
C LEU A 102 6.47 -20.72 4.46
N VAL A 103 5.74 -21.81 4.24
CA VAL A 103 5.35 -22.24 2.90
C VAL A 103 4.44 -21.20 2.24
N LEU A 104 3.44 -20.69 2.97
CA LEU A 104 2.56 -19.65 2.45
C LEU A 104 3.33 -18.35 2.15
N PHE A 105 4.29 -17.98 3.01
CA PHE A 105 5.18 -16.84 2.75
C PHE A 105 5.94 -17.02 1.44
N ILE A 106 6.57 -18.17 1.23
CA ILE A 106 7.33 -18.46 0.00
C ILE A 106 6.42 -18.43 -1.24
N LEU A 107 5.18 -18.93 -1.12
CA LEU A 107 4.21 -18.93 -2.22
C LEU A 107 3.67 -17.52 -2.53
N CYS A 108 3.49 -16.69 -1.52
CA CYS A 108 3.00 -15.32 -1.68
C CYS A 108 4.11 -14.33 -2.09
N LEU A 109 5.37 -14.66 -1.84
CA LEU A 109 6.50 -13.77 -2.11
C LEU A 109 6.56 -13.28 -3.58
N PRO A 110 6.43 -14.13 -4.61
CA PRO A 110 6.40 -13.66 -6.00
C PRO A 110 5.24 -12.70 -6.29
N LEU A 111 4.08 -12.93 -5.66
CA LEU A 111 2.90 -12.08 -5.83
C LEU A 111 3.10 -10.69 -5.24
N THR A 112 3.82 -10.61 -4.13
CA THR A 112 4.11 -9.32 -3.47
C THR A 112 5.22 -8.56 -4.17
N LEU A 113 6.26 -9.25 -4.64
CA LEU A 113 7.40 -8.60 -5.29
C LEU A 113 7.07 -8.10 -6.70
N GLY A 114 6.19 -8.80 -7.42
CA GLY A 114 5.86 -8.52 -8.82
C GLY A 114 4.71 -7.54 -9.04
N ASN A 115 4.21 -6.84 -8.03
CA ASN A 115 3.07 -5.94 -8.22
C ASN A 115 3.41 -4.50 -7.82
N TYR A 116 3.93 -3.76 -8.79
CA TYR A 116 4.35 -2.36 -8.64
C TYR A 116 4.04 -1.57 -9.91
N VAL A 117 4.08 -0.26 -9.77
CA VAL A 117 4.03 0.70 -10.87
C VAL A 117 5.33 1.48 -10.94
N ALA A 118 5.78 1.79 -12.14
CA ALA A 118 6.94 2.63 -12.36
C ALA A 118 6.75 3.49 -13.62
N ALA A 119 7.50 4.56 -13.75
CA ALA A 119 7.52 5.38 -14.95
C ALA A 119 8.93 5.90 -15.25
N ASP A 120 9.26 5.89 -16.53
CA ASP A 120 10.49 6.46 -17.07
C ASP A 120 10.22 7.32 -18.32
N GLU A 121 11.26 7.74 -19.01
CA GLU A 121 11.13 8.54 -20.23
C GLU A 121 10.43 7.80 -21.40
N ARG A 122 10.41 6.46 -21.38
CA ARG A 122 9.83 5.61 -22.44
C ARG A 122 8.35 5.41 -22.26
N GLY A 123 7.87 5.36 -21.01
CA GLY A 123 6.48 5.05 -20.75
C GLY A 123 6.16 4.79 -19.27
N PHE A 124 4.91 4.43 -19.06
CA PHE A 124 4.38 3.90 -17.82
C PHE A 124 4.57 2.38 -17.79
N MET A 125 4.88 1.85 -16.64
CA MET A 125 5.13 0.43 -16.45
C MET A 125 4.28 -0.08 -15.30
N HIS A 126 3.69 -1.23 -15.55
CA HIS A 126 2.97 -1.99 -14.53
C HIS A 126 3.42 -3.43 -14.61
N ASP A 127 3.84 -4.00 -13.48
CA ASP A 127 4.09 -5.42 -13.37
C ASP A 127 2.83 -6.08 -12.79
N PRO A 128 2.13 -6.93 -13.56
CA PRO A 128 0.91 -7.58 -13.09
C PRO A 128 1.24 -8.74 -12.13
N TYR A 129 0.35 -9.03 -11.21
CA TYR A 129 0.43 -10.08 -10.19
C TYR A 129 0.95 -11.44 -10.67
N TRP A 130 0.67 -11.79 -11.92
CA TRP A 130 0.92 -13.12 -12.49
C TRP A 130 1.92 -13.09 -13.64
N GLY A 131 2.56 -11.95 -13.88
CA GLY A 131 3.58 -11.78 -14.89
C GLY A 131 4.99 -11.93 -14.30
N TRP A 132 5.92 -12.45 -15.09
CA TRP A 132 7.35 -12.40 -14.78
C TRP A 132 8.01 -11.25 -15.52
N ASP A 133 7.27 -10.67 -16.48
CA ASP A 133 7.77 -9.62 -17.36
C ASP A 133 7.04 -8.31 -17.08
N ARG A 134 7.81 -7.29 -16.79
CA ARG A 134 7.41 -5.91 -16.69
C ARG A 134 6.78 -5.44 -18.01
N VAL A 135 5.53 -4.98 -17.97
CA VAL A 135 4.83 -4.50 -19.15
C VAL A 135 5.02 -3.00 -19.28
N LEU A 136 5.68 -2.59 -20.37
CA LEU A 136 5.84 -1.18 -20.72
C LEU A 136 4.64 -0.72 -21.55
N TYR A 137 4.06 0.41 -21.16
CA TYR A 137 3.04 1.16 -21.90
C TYR A 137 3.66 2.45 -22.42
N PRO A 138 4.09 2.50 -23.71
CA PRO A 138 4.77 3.67 -24.27
C PRO A 138 3.91 4.94 -24.20
N TRP A 139 4.56 6.08 -23.90
CA TRP A 139 3.86 7.36 -23.82
C TRP A 139 3.16 7.74 -25.15
N GLU A 140 3.73 7.37 -26.28
CA GLU A 140 3.21 7.65 -27.62
C GLU A 140 1.82 7.04 -27.88
N GLU A 141 1.53 5.91 -27.22
CA GLU A 141 0.26 5.17 -27.35
C GLU A 141 -0.67 5.39 -26.16
N SER A 142 -0.22 6.16 -25.18
CA SER A 142 -0.95 6.40 -23.94
C SER A 142 -1.77 7.69 -24.02
N ARG A 143 -2.81 7.79 -23.21
CA ARG A 143 -3.61 8.99 -22.98
C ARG A 143 -3.83 9.14 -21.49
N ILE A 144 -3.85 10.38 -21.02
CA ILE A 144 -4.17 10.68 -19.64
C ILE A 144 -5.55 11.30 -19.58
N GLN A 145 -6.34 10.82 -18.65
CA GLN A 145 -7.64 11.41 -18.32
C GLN A 145 -7.64 11.74 -16.84
N PHE A 146 -7.99 12.95 -16.52
CA PHE A 146 -8.33 13.34 -15.15
C PHE A 146 -9.84 13.34 -14.99
N ASP A 147 -10.28 12.80 -13.88
CA ASP A 147 -11.67 12.78 -13.44
C ASP A 147 -11.71 12.94 -11.90
N TYR A 148 -12.88 13.04 -11.34
CA TYR A 148 -13.10 12.94 -9.90
C TYR A 148 -14.50 12.44 -9.62
N ASP A 149 -14.64 11.71 -8.54
CA ASP A 149 -15.92 11.41 -7.94
C ASP A 149 -16.19 12.43 -6.82
N TYR A 150 -17.46 12.79 -6.68
CA TYR A 150 -17.90 13.81 -5.77
C TYR A 150 -19.16 13.31 -5.08
N TYR A 151 -19.05 13.04 -3.80
CA TYR A 151 -20.18 12.58 -3.01
C TYR A 151 -20.44 13.49 -1.82
N SER A 152 -21.69 13.51 -1.39
CA SER A 152 -22.07 14.11 -0.13
C SER A 152 -22.39 12.99 0.84
N GLU A 153 -21.60 12.77 1.85
CA GLU A 153 -22.04 12.01 2.99
C GLU A 153 -23.02 12.84 3.80
N GLU A 154 -24.26 12.31 3.94
CA GLU A 154 -25.23 12.85 4.88
C GLU A 154 -24.95 12.16 6.22
N ASP A 155 -24.14 12.79 7.06
CA ASP A 155 -24.11 12.39 8.46
C ASP A 155 -25.27 13.09 9.19
N ASP A 156 -26.12 12.31 9.86
CA ASP A 156 -27.42 12.74 10.42
C ASP A 156 -27.29 13.87 11.46
N ASP A 157 -26.08 14.16 11.95
CA ASP A 157 -25.85 15.12 13.06
C ASP A 157 -24.92 16.32 12.72
N GLU A 158 -24.11 16.31 11.66
CA GLU A 158 -23.07 17.35 11.44
C GLU A 158 -23.14 18.12 10.11
N GLY A 159 -24.07 17.82 9.24
CA GLY A 159 -24.21 18.50 7.95
C GLY A 159 -23.59 17.70 6.79
N ARG A 160 -23.77 18.23 5.57
CA ARG A 160 -23.22 17.58 4.37
C ARG A 160 -21.72 17.84 4.31
N GLU A 161 -20.94 16.82 4.52
CA GLU A 161 -19.53 16.83 4.14
C GLU A 161 -19.40 16.47 2.67
N LEU A 162 -18.67 17.31 1.93
CA LEU A 162 -18.44 17.13 0.50
C LEU A 162 -17.05 16.54 0.33
N GLU A 163 -16.99 15.29 -0.11
CA GLU A 163 -15.76 14.55 -0.36
C GLU A 163 -15.41 14.58 -1.85
N VAL A 164 -14.16 14.87 -2.17
CA VAL A 164 -13.63 14.90 -3.54
C VAL A 164 -12.59 13.80 -3.67
N GLU A 165 -12.84 12.80 -4.50
CA GLU A 165 -11.91 11.72 -4.79
C GLU A 165 -11.32 11.90 -6.19
N PRO A 166 -10.08 12.43 -6.33
CA PRO A 166 -9.46 12.63 -7.62
C PRO A 166 -9.10 11.29 -8.28
N GLN A 167 -9.16 11.26 -9.62
CA GLN A 167 -8.78 10.12 -10.43
C GLN A 167 -7.75 10.55 -11.46
N TYR A 168 -6.57 9.96 -11.46
CA TYR A 168 -5.54 10.16 -12.48
C TYR A 168 -5.37 8.90 -13.31
N ILE A 169 -6.03 8.88 -14.45
CA ILE A 169 -6.25 7.68 -15.26
C ILE A 169 -5.29 7.67 -16.45
N ILE A 170 -4.45 6.64 -16.53
CA ILE A 170 -3.63 6.34 -17.71
C ILE A 170 -4.36 5.31 -18.55
N ARG A 171 -4.62 5.63 -19.81
CA ARG A 171 -5.26 4.73 -20.78
C ARG A 171 -4.27 4.32 -21.85
N HIS A 172 -4.19 3.02 -22.11
CA HIS A 172 -3.37 2.44 -23.17
C HIS A 172 -4.19 1.36 -23.89
N GLY A 173 -4.70 1.67 -25.09
CA GLY A 173 -5.67 0.83 -25.77
C GLY A 173 -6.95 0.63 -24.95
N GLU A 174 -7.26 -0.63 -24.64
CA GLU A 174 -8.41 -0.99 -23.78
C GLU A 174 -8.07 -1.03 -22.28
N LYS A 175 -6.81 -0.90 -21.93
CA LYS A 175 -6.36 -0.94 -20.53
C LYS A 175 -6.43 0.43 -19.90
N THR A 176 -6.86 0.46 -18.65
CA THR A 176 -7.04 1.68 -17.86
C THR A 176 -6.41 1.46 -16.48
N TYR A 177 -5.61 2.41 -16.04
CA TYR A 177 -4.95 2.41 -14.74
C TYR A 177 -5.26 3.73 -14.04
N ASP A 178 -5.94 3.66 -12.93
CA ASP A 178 -6.09 4.80 -12.04
C ASP A 178 -4.93 4.80 -11.06
N LEU A 179 -4.07 5.82 -11.13
CA LEU A 179 -2.92 5.92 -10.23
C LEU A 179 -3.32 6.35 -8.83
N TRP A 180 -4.43 7.08 -8.70
CA TRP A 180 -4.89 7.51 -7.38
C TRP A 180 -5.39 6.35 -6.55
N GLU A 181 -6.14 5.43 -7.15
CA GLU A 181 -6.60 4.22 -6.49
C GLU A 181 -5.48 3.16 -6.36
N ALA A 182 -4.59 3.08 -7.34
CA ALA A 182 -3.60 2.00 -7.42
C ALA A 182 -2.42 2.15 -6.46
N ILE A 183 -2.07 3.38 -6.04
CA ILE A 183 -0.90 3.68 -5.22
C ILE A 183 -1.35 4.00 -3.81
N VAL A 184 -0.69 3.40 -2.81
CA VAL A 184 -0.94 3.71 -1.40
C VAL A 184 -0.32 5.05 -1.05
N ASP A 185 -1.08 5.91 -0.40
CA ASP A 185 -0.50 7.01 0.36
C ASP A 185 0.07 6.44 1.65
N ALA A 186 1.34 6.06 1.58
CA ALA A 186 2.05 5.58 2.75
C ALA A 186 2.66 6.80 3.44
N ASP A 187 2.21 7.10 4.63
CA ASP A 187 2.80 8.07 5.58
C ASP A 187 4.27 7.73 5.96
N ALA A 188 4.91 6.87 5.19
CA ALA A 188 6.26 6.41 5.42
C ALA A 188 7.26 7.51 5.03
N THR A 189 8.02 7.97 5.99
CA THR A 189 9.01 9.04 5.89
C THR A 189 10.16 8.77 4.90
N GLU A 190 10.23 7.59 4.31
CA GLU A 190 11.34 7.15 3.44
C GLU A 190 10.90 6.88 1.99
N HIS A 191 9.61 6.78 1.69
CA HIS A 191 9.10 6.52 0.34
C HIS A 191 8.36 7.75 -0.20
N PRO A 192 8.40 7.98 -1.53
CA PRO A 192 7.64 9.07 -2.12
C PRO A 192 6.15 8.85 -1.88
N THR A 193 5.45 9.93 -1.51
CA THR A 193 4.00 9.91 -1.33
C THR A 193 3.29 9.60 -2.65
N GLN A 194 2.05 9.11 -2.58
CA GLN A 194 1.19 8.92 -3.76
C GLN A 194 1.19 10.16 -4.66
N PHE A 195 1.07 11.34 -4.05
CA PHE A 195 1.07 12.62 -4.75
C PHE A 195 2.38 12.90 -5.50
N GLU A 196 3.54 12.65 -4.90
CA GLU A 196 4.84 12.86 -5.54
C GLU A 196 5.02 11.95 -6.75
N ILE A 197 4.51 10.73 -6.68
CA ILE A 197 4.51 9.76 -7.78
C ILE A 197 3.63 10.26 -8.93
N ILE A 198 2.39 10.66 -8.64
CA ILE A 198 1.47 11.21 -9.65
C ILE A 198 2.07 12.45 -10.30
N ARG A 199 2.67 13.35 -9.53
CA ARG A 199 3.36 14.54 -10.02
C ARG A 199 4.55 14.21 -10.93
N ALA A 200 5.33 13.19 -10.58
CA ALA A 200 6.45 12.72 -11.40
C ALA A 200 5.95 12.14 -12.72
N VAL A 201 4.90 11.31 -12.67
CA VAL A 201 4.24 10.72 -13.85
C VAL A 201 3.66 11.82 -14.75
N ASP A 202 2.93 12.81 -14.19
CA ASP A 202 2.38 13.93 -14.94
C ASP A 202 3.47 14.77 -15.62
N SER A 203 4.59 14.97 -14.93
CA SER A 203 5.75 15.68 -15.50
C SER A 203 6.35 14.94 -16.71
N LEU A 204 6.51 13.60 -16.59
CA LEU A 204 6.98 12.76 -17.69
C LEU A 204 6.01 12.75 -18.87
N ALA A 205 4.73 12.61 -18.59
CA ALA A 205 3.69 12.61 -19.59
C ALA A 205 3.66 13.94 -20.39
N ARG A 206 3.77 15.08 -19.70
CA ARG A 206 3.87 16.39 -20.36
C ARG A 206 5.14 16.52 -21.21
N LYS A 207 6.28 16.09 -20.69
CA LYS A 207 7.55 16.10 -21.43
C LYS A 207 7.42 15.31 -22.74
N ASN A 208 6.69 14.21 -22.72
CA ASN A 208 6.42 13.36 -23.87
C ASN A 208 5.19 13.76 -24.67
N GLN A 209 4.57 14.91 -24.37
CA GLN A 209 3.38 15.45 -25.07
C GLN A 209 2.21 14.46 -25.14
N VAL A 210 2.04 13.65 -24.09
CA VAL A 210 0.93 12.69 -24.00
C VAL A 210 -0.40 13.45 -24.06
N PRO A 211 -1.36 13.02 -24.90
CA PRO A 211 -2.68 13.62 -24.93
C PRO A 211 -3.35 13.57 -23.56
N PHE A 212 -3.86 14.73 -23.13
CA PHE A 212 -4.45 14.91 -21.82
C PHE A 212 -5.89 15.40 -21.94
N GLN A 213 -6.80 14.80 -21.20
CA GLN A 213 -8.21 15.16 -21.17
C GLN A 213 -8.69 15.34 -19.73
N VAL A 214 -9.27 16.48 -19.44
CA VAL A 214 -10.04 16.70 -18.21
C VAL A 214 -11.50 16.39 -18.51
N LYS A 215 -12.09 15.43 -17.82
CA LYS A 215 -13.48 15.03 -18.04
C LYS A 215 -14.43 15.92 -17.26
N HIS A 216 -14.11 16.14 -16.00
CA HIS A 216 -14.79 17.09 -15.13
C HIS A 216 -13.78 18.09 -14.58
N VAL A 217 -14.11 19.38 -14.65
CA VAL A 217 -13.21 20.47 -14.26
C VAL A 217 -13.47 20.83 -12.79
N LEU A 218 -12.40 20.92 -12.01
CA LEU A 218 -12.51 21.33 -10.61
C LEU A 218 -12.95 22.80 -10.51
N GLY A 219 -13.96 23.10 -9.72
CA GLY A 219 -14.47 24.44 -9.42
C GLY A 219 -14.09 24.91 -8.00
N VAL A 220 -14.50 26.12 -7.65
CA VAL A 220 -14.23 26.73 -6.34
C VAL A 220 -14.85 25.94 -5.19
N GLU A 221 -16.01 25.31 -5.43
CA GLU A 221 -16.65 24.42 -4.46
C GLU A 221 -15.80 23.21 -4.12
N HIS A 222 -15.13 22.59 -5.10
CA HIS A 222 -14.23 21.47 -4.91
C HIS A 222 -12.96 21.89 -4.15
N GLU A 223 -12.41 23.06 -4.49
CA GLU A 223 -11.28 23.62 -3.73
C GLU A 223 -11.64 23.83 -2.26
N SER A 224 -12.87 24.30 -1.99
CA SER A 224 -13.33 24.54 -0.63
C SER A 224 -13.55 23.22 0.12
N ALA A 225 -14.06 22.18 -0.54
CA ALA A 225 -14.21 20.85 0.03
C ALA A 225 -12.85 20.25 0.38
N MET A 226 -11.91 20.22 -0.58
CA MET A 226 -10.54 19.73 -0.33
C MET A 226 -9.78 20.48 0.77
N LYS A 227 -10.10 21.77 1.02
CA LYS A 227 -9.50 22.53 2.13
C LYS A 227 -10.09 22.18 3.50
N GLN A 228 -11.28 21.62 3.54
CA GLN A 228 -11.93 21.15 4.77
C GLN A 228 -11.55 19.70 5.09
N ASP A 229 -11.09 18.97 4.10
CA ASP A 229 -10.65 17.60 4.20
C ASP A 229 -9.16 17.57 4.64
N ASP A 230 -8.89 16.91 5.75
CA ASP A 230 -7.55 16.75 6.32
C ASP A 230 -6.62 15.87 5.46
N ASP A 231 -7.18 15.15 4.49
CA ASP A 231 -6.44 14.25 3.59
C ASP A 231 -5.68 15.02 2.49
N PHE A 232 -6.04 16.30 2.25
CA PHE A 232 -5.39 17.13 1.24
C PHE A 232 -4.44 18.16 1.84
N SER A 233 -3.17 18.04 1.52
CA SER A 233 -2.22 19.10 1.81
C SER A 233 -2.45 20.35 0.92
N PRO A 234 -2.07 21.55 1.36
CA PRO A 234 -2.18 22.76 0.53
C PRO A 234 -1.42 22.67 -0.80
N GLU A 235 -0.37 21.84 -0.88
CA GLU A 235 0.39 21.62 -2.11
C GLU A 235 -0.36 20.73 -3.09
N GLN A 236 -1.04 19.69 -2.60
CA GLN A 236 -1.90 18.82 -3.40
C GLN A 236 -3.07 19.61 -3.99
N ILE A 237 -3.78 20.38 -3.16
CA ILE A 237 -4.89 21.24 -3.61
C ILE A 237 -4.42 22.19 -4.71
N ARG A 238 -3.29 22.88 -4.49
CA ARG A 238 -2.74 23.80 -5.50
C ARG A 238 -2.43 23.07 -6.81
N PHE A 239 -1.79 21.90 -6.77
CA PHE A 239 -1.48 21.12 -7.97
C PHE A 239 -2.76 20.70 -8.70
N LEU A 240 -3.77 20.21 -7.97
CA LEU A 240 -5.04 19.80 -8.56
C LEU A 240 -5.75 20.99 -9.21
N MET A 241 -5.81 22.13 -8.55
CA MET A 241 -6.44 23.35 -9.07
C MET A 241 -5.67 23.93 -10.26
N GLU A 242 -4.34 24.00 -10.20
CA GLU A 242 -3.51 24.48 -11.31
C GLU A 242 -3.59 23.56 -12.53
N ARG A 243 -3.81 22.27 -12.32
CA ARG A 243 -3.75 21.29 -13.38
C ARG A 243 -5.13 20.97 -13.97
N PHE A 244 -6.17 20.99 -13.15
CA PHE A 244 -7.49 20.52 -13.47
C PHE A 244 -8.61 21.54 -13.17
N GLY A 245 -8.27 22.71 -12.66
CA GLY A 245 -9.21 23.77 -12.35
C GLY A 245 -9.69 24.54 -13.57
N SER A 246 -10.87 25.15 -13.47
CA SER A 246 -11.52 25.90 -14.56
C SER A 246 -10.77 27.16 -15.00
N GLU A 247 -9.89 27.72 -14.16
CA GLU A 247 -9.17 28.96 -14.47
C GLU A 247 -7.91 28.76 -15.31
N TYR A 248 -7.45 27.52 -15.48
CA TYR A 248 -6.16 27.20 -16.11
C TYR A 248 -6.31 26.33 -17.38
N GLY A 249 -7.52 26.10 -17.85
CA GLY A 249 -7.84 25.22 -18.97
C GLY A 249 -8.02 25.96 -20.32
N GLU A 250 -7.13 26.95 -20.64
CA GLU A 250 -6.99 27.49 -22.01
C GLU A 250 -5.60 27.22 -22.59
#